data_7e2515380522930080338fdbdf1536a5
#
_entry.id   7e2515380522930080338fdbdf1536a5
#
_cell.length_a   1.000
_cell.length_b   1.000
_cell.length_c   1.000
_cell.angle_alpha   90.00
_cell.angle_beta   90.00
_cell.angle_gamma   90.00
#
_symmetry.space_group_name_H-M   'P 1'
#
loop_
_entity.id
_entity.type
_entity.pdbx_description
1 polymer ?
#
loop_
_entity_poly.entity_id
_entity_poly.type
_entity_poly.pdbx_seq_one_letter_code
_entity_poly.pdbx_strand_id
1 'polypeptide(L)'
;MFVAPPADAAKDFSDPVEYAPLYVDNIEPEIVSLERLARGLSVVYYLEFFERHLDDFPQEGDHSFIKKTGTPVFELNHQFGQEEVFNTGTNRGVAMRMQGYLVVKEKGEYEFQALSNDGVRVLLGGKTVISDPEQHSDRLSNVGHVTIAKTGHYPLQVEYFQRKGTAALKLFWKTPGTDKFIPIPANAYVHLP
;
A
#
# COMPACT_ATOMS: atom_id res chain seq x y z
N MET A 1 -48.49 -12.71 -13.02
CA MET A 1 -47.78 -13.19 -11.83
C MET A 1 -46.30 -12.93 -12.08
N PHE A 2 -45.79 -11.81 -11.59
CA PHE A 2 -44.38 -11.45 -11.73
C PHE A 2 -43.58 -12.15 -10.64
N VAL A 3 -42.70 -13.03 -11.02
CA VAL A 3 -41.72 -13.64 -10.11
C VAL A 3 -40.54 -12.69 -10.05
N ALA A 4 -40.28 -12.11 -8.87
CA ALA A 4 -39.11 -11.30 -8.62
C ALA A 4 -37.85 -12.19 -8.75
N PRO A 5 -36.74 -11.68 -9.36
CA PRO A 5 -35.48 -12.42 -9.36
C PRO A 5 -34.96 -12.58 -7.94
N PRO A 6 -34.24 -13.69 -7.63
CA PRO A 6 -33.70 -13.89 -6.30
C PRO A 6 -32.67 -12.80 -5.98
N ALA A 7 -32.74 -12.32 -4.74
CA ALA A 7 -31.77 -11.38 -4.18
C ALA A 7 -30.33 -11.88 -4.43
N ASP A 8 -29.48 -10.98 -4.90
CA ASP A 8 -28.07 -11.20 -5.09
C ASP A 8 -27.48 -11.92 -3.88
N ALA A 9 -27.08 -13.17 -4.09
CA ALA A 9 -26.25 -13.86 -3.14
C ALA A 9 -24.99 -13.02 -2.96
N ALA A 10 -24.72 -12.60 -1.74
CA ALA A 10 -23.46 -11.99 -1.36
C ALA A 10 -22.33 -12.80 -2.00
N LYS A 11 -21.50 -12.16 -2.82
CA LYS A 11 -20.33 -12.81 -3.41
C LYS A 11 -19.53 -13.35 -2.26
N ASP A 12 -19.52 -14.66 -2.16
CA ASP A 12 -18.64 -15.42 -1.29
C ASP A 12 -17.22 -15.03 -1.71
N PHE A 13 -16.54 -14.27 -0.85
CA PHE A 13 -15.13 -14.02 -1.02
C PHE A 13 -14.48 -15.39 -0.83
N SER A 14 -14.14 -16.02 -1.94
CA SER A 14 -13.41 -17.28 -2.00
C SER A 14 -12.34 -17.30 -0.92
N ASP A 15 -12.19 -18.43 -0.25
CA ASP A 15 -11.34 -18.70 0.91
C ASP A 15 -10.14 -17.78 0.99
N PRO A 16 -9.90 -17.13 2.15
CA PRO A 16 -8.76 -16.24 2.32
C PRO A 16 -7.50 -17.03 1.95
N VAL A 17 -6.75 -16.53 0.97
CA VAL A 17 -5.41 -17.07 0.72
C VAL A 17 -4.67 -16.86 2.03
N GLU A 18 -4.39 -17.97 2.74
CA GLU A 18 -3.71 -17.93 4.02
C GLU A 18 -2.23 -17.63 3.78
N TYR A 19 -1.91 -16.35 3.64
CA TYR A 19 -0.54 -15.91 3.54
C TYR A 19 0.16 -16.08 4.88
N ALA A 20 1.33 -16.71 4.85
CA ALA A 20 2.18 -16.77 6.03
C ALA A 20 2.47 -15.34 6.54
N PRO A 21 2.29 -15.07 7.84
CA PRO A 21 2.61 -13.77 8.40
C PRO A 21 4.11 -13.47 8.27
N LEU A 22 4.45 -12.20 8.09
CA LEU A 22 5.84 -11.73 8.12
C LEU A 22 6.13 -11.14 9.51
N TYR A 23 7.30 -11.44 10.04
CA TYR A 23 7.77 -10.92 11.32
C TYR A 23 9.01 -10.07 11.10
N VAL A 24 8.95 -8.81 11.53
CA VAL A 24 9.99 -7.83 11.34
C VAL A 24 10.35 -7.20 12.69
N ASP A 25 11.61 -7.30 13.04
CA ASP A 25 12.21 -6.68 14.21
C ASP A 25 13.46 -5.89 13.80
N ASN A 26 14.09 -5.22 14.77
CA ASN A 26 15.36 -4.51 14.56
C ASN A 26 15.32 -3.51 13.39
N ILE A 27 14.22 -2.77 13.27
CA ILE A 27 14.15 -1.59 12.42
C ILE A 27 14.37 -0.34 13.27
N GLU A 28 15.04 0.63 12.69
CA GLU A 28 15.39 1.88 13.38
C GLU A 28 14.75 3.08 12.67
N PRO A 29 14.29 4.09 13.43
CA PRO A 29 13.85 5.33 12.83
C PRO A 29 15.03 6.13 12.32
N GLU A 30 14.82 6.91 11.27
CA GLU A 30 15.81 7.87 10.78
C GLU A 30 15.73 9.21 11.52
N ILE A 31 16.87 9.86 11.65
CA ILE A 31 16.95 11.24 12.15
C ILE A 31 16.70 12.16 10.95
N VAL A 32 15.52 12.78 10.94
CA VAL A 32 15.13 13.71 9.88
C VAL A 32 14.89 15.11 10.43
N SER A 33 15.20 16.13 9.65
CA SER A 33 14.89 17.51 10.00
C SER A 33 13.39 17.75 9.83
N LEU A 34 12.68 18.00 10.94
CA LEU A 34 11.23 18.19 10.94
C LEU A 34 10.79 19.39 10.07
N GLU A 35 11.63 20.41 9.97
CA GLU A 35 11.35 21.61 9.15
C GLU A 35 11.33 21.32 7.65
N ARG A 36 11.93 20.20 7.24
CA ARG A 36 11.99 19.76 5.84
C ARG A 36 10.90 18.78 5.46
N LEU A 37 10.12 18.30 6.43
CA LEU A 37 9.09 17.32 6.16
C LEU A 37 7.81 17.95 5.63
N ALA A 38 7.33 17.43 4.52
CA ALA A 38 6.00 17.70 3.98
C ALA A 38 5.05 16.53 4.28
N ARG A 39 3.75 16.79 4.28
CA ARG A 39 2.72 15.76 4.50
C ARG A 39 2.59 14.83 3.30
N GLY A 40 2.21 13.58 3.56
CA GLY A 40 1.97 12.55 2.56
C GLY A 40 3.25 11.83 2.13
N LEU A 41 3.12 10.93 1.17
CA LEU A 41 4.21 10.20 0.54
C LEU A 41 4.51 10.78 -0.83
N SER A 42 5.76 10.99 -1.19
CA SER A 42 6.13 11.27 -2.58
C SER A 42 5.76 10.10 -3.46
N VAL A 43 5.39 10.35 -4.72
CA VAL A 43 4.98 9.29 -5.64
C VAL A 43 5.58 9.47 -7.02
N VAL A 44 6.02 8.35 -7.59
CA VAL A 44 6.39 8.22 -8.99
C VAL A 44 5.48 7.18 -9.62
N TYR A 45 4.84 7.57 -10.71
CA TYR A 45 4.03 6.69 -11.56
C TYR A 45 4.85 6.18 -12.72
N TYR A 46 4.56 4.94 -13.11
CA TYR A 46 5.05 4.28 -14.31
C TYR A 46 3.81 3.85 -15.11
N LEU A 47 3.57 4.51 -16.23
CA LEU A 47 2.34 4.38 -17.00
C LEU A 47 2.59 3.51 -18.22
N GLU A 48 2.59 2.23 -18.03
CA GLU A 48 2.67 1.18 -19.05
C GLU A 48 2.26 -0.17 -18.44
N PHE A 49 1.87 -1.11 -19.28
CA PHE A 49 1.69 -2.48 -18.82
C PHE A 49 3.05 -3.15 -18.66
N PHE A 50 3.37 -3.56 -17.46
CA PHE A 50 4.42 -4.52 -17.21
C PHE A 50 3.80 -5.88 -16.81
N GLU A 51 4.60 -6.85 -16.46
CA GLU A 51 4.13 -8.22 -16.17
C GLU A 51 3.11 -8.25 -15.02
N ARG A 52 2.84 -9.41 -14.48
CA ARG A 52 1.77 -9.61 -13.50
C ARG A 52 2.29 -9.77 -12.08
N HIS A 53 3.50 -9.32 -11.84
CA HIS A 53 4.20 -9.52 -10.57
C HIS A 53 5.09 -8.32 -10.26
N LEU A 54 5.17 -7.92 -8.99
CA LEU A 54 5.99 -6.80 -8.57
C LEU A 54 7.51 -7.01 -8.70
N ASP A 55 7.98 -8.24 -8.94
CA ASP A 55 9.39 -8.46 -9.25
C ASP A 55 9.78 -7.90 -10.63
N ASP A 56 8.79 -7.72 -11.50
CA ASP A 56 8.95 -7.04 -12.79
C ASP A 56 8.76 -5.50 -12.68
N PHE A 57 8.70 -4.97 -11.46
CA PHE A 57 8.49 -3.54 -11.23
C PHE A 57 9.62 -2.72 -11.87
N PRO A 58 9.30 -1.60 -12.57
CA PRO A 58 10.29 -0.77 -13.24
C PRO A 58 11.42 -0.35 -12.30
N GLN A 59 12.65 -0.61 -12.72
CA GLN A 59 13.84 -0.25 -11.96
C GLN A 59 14.26 1.19 -12.25
N GLU A 60 15.05 1.77 -11.36
CA GLU A 60 15.64 3.07 -11.61
C GLU A 60 16.55 3.01 -12.86
N GLY A 61 16.34 3.97 -13.78
CA GLY A 61 17.04 3.97 -15.07
C GLY A 61 16.34 3.17 -16.19
N ASP A 62 15.25 2.48 -15.92
CA ASP A 62 14.44 1.88 -16.98
C ASP A 62 13.70 2.97 -17.75
N HIS A 63 13.95 3.06 -19.05
CA HIS A 63 13.37 4.04 -19.97
C HIS A 63 12.23 3.48 -20.82
N SER A 64 11.86 2.22 -20.62
CA SER A 64 10.76 1.59 -21.34
C SER A 64 9.37 2.05 -20.85
N PHE A 65 9.32 2.72 -19.68
CA PHE A 65 8.10 3.20 -19.06
C PHE A 65 7.98 4.72 -19.10
N ILE A 66 6.73 5.21 -19.24
CA ILE A 66 6.44 6.63 -19.08
C ILE A 66 6.46 6.95 -17.58
N LYS A 67 7.56 7.57 -17.13
CA LYS A 67 7.76 7.96 -15.73
C LYS A 67 7.19 9.35 -15.49
N LYS A 68 6.32 9.48 -14.47
CA LYS A 68 5.71 10.75 -14.07
C LYS A 68 5.77 10.94 -12.56
N THR A 69 6.32 12.04 -12.09
CA THR A 69 6.19 12.45 -10.69
C THR A 69 4.76 12.95 -10.43
N GLY A 70 4.11 12.41 -9.41
CA GLY A 70 2.77 12.80 -9.01
C GLY A 70 2.75 13.82 -7.88
N THR A 71 1.55 14.29 -7.54
CA THR A 71 1.32 15.01 -6.28
C THR A 71 1.43 14.04 -5.11
N PRO A 72 1.94 14.46 -3.94
CA PRO A 72 2.06 13.58 -2.79
C PRO A 72 0.73 12.90 -2.42
N VAL A 73 0.80 11.63 -2.07
CA VAL A 73 -0.34 10.82 -1.62
C VAL A 73 -0.52 11.00 -0.12
N PHE A 74 -1.64 11.56 0.31
CA PHE A 74 -1.85 11.92 1.72
C PHE A 74 -2.42 10.77 2.57
N GLU A 75 -3.09 9.81 1.94
CA GLU A 75 -3.62 8.63 2.61
C GLU A 75 -3.67 7.43 1.67
N LEU A 76 -3.67 6.25 2.23
CA LEU A 76 -3.83 4.99 1.52
C LEU A 76 -5.11 4.31 2.02
N ASN A 77 -6.26 4.81 1.58
CA ASN A 77 -7.58 4.27 1.91
C ASN A 77 -8.54 4.46 0.72
N HIS A 78 -8.11 3.97 -0.45
CA HIS A 78 -8.82 4.20 -1.72
C HIS A 78 -9.48 2.94 -2.26
N GLN A 79 -10.72 3.11 -2.69
CA GLN A 79 -11.45 2.16 -3.51
C GLN A 79 -11.81 2.86 -4.81
N PHE A 80 -10.94 2.73 -5.81
CA PHE A 80 -11.09 3.46 -7.08
C PHE A 80 -12.19 2.88 -7.98
N GLY A 81 -12.48 1.58 -7.80
CA GLY A 81 -13.39 0.91 -8.71
C GLY A 81 -12.83 0.94 -10.14
N GLN A 82 -13.62 1.50 -11.07
CA GLN A 82 -13.22 1.69 -12.46
C GLN A 82 -12.78 3.13 -12.78
N GLU A 83 -12.63 3.96 -11.77
CA GLU A 83 -12.14 5.32 -11.93
C GLU A 83 -10.62 5.35 -12.05
N GLU A 84 -10.07 6.52 -12.36
CA GLU A 84 -8.61 6.67 -12.44
C GLU A 84 -7.93 6.40 -11.09
N VAL A 85 -6.74 5.81 -11.16
CA VAL A 85 -5.93 5.54 -9.98
C VAL A 85 -5.17 6.82 -9.60
N PHE A 86 -5.54 7.43 -8.49
CA PHE A 86 -5.05 8.75 -8.08
C PHE A 86 -5.24 9.78 -9.20
N ASN A 87 -4.21 10.53 -9.57
CA ASN A 87 -4.24 11.54 -10.62
C ASN A 87 -3.41 11.12 -11.86
N THR A 88 -3.47 9.85 -12.22
CA THR A 88 -2.74 9.30 -13.36
C THR A 88 -3.42 9.55 -14.71
N GLY A 89 -4.72 9.83 -14.71
CA GLY A 89 -5.55 9.93 -15.90
C GLY A 89 -5.99 8.58 -16.46
N THR A 90 -5.71 7.46 -15.74
CA THR A 90 -6.04 6.11 -16.19
C THR A 90 -6.30 5.16 -15.03
N ASN A 91 -7.04 4.09 -15.29
CA ASN A 91 -7.20 2.97 -14.36
C ASN A 91 -6.51 1.69 -14.88
N ARG A 92 -5.61 1.82 -15.85
CA ARG A 92 -4.99 0.67 -16.56
C ARG A 92 -3.51 0.93 -16.77
N GLY A 93 -2.70 -0.12 -16.58
CA GLY A 93 -1.27 -0.02 -16.81
C GLY A 93 -0.61 1.03 -15.92
N VAL A 94 -0.92 1.02 -14.63
CA VAL A 94 -0.36 1.93 -13.64
C VAL A 94 0.48 1.13 -12.67
N ALA A 95 1.75 1.46 -12.57
CA ALA A 95 2.57 1.08 -11.43
C ALA A 95 2.98 2.35 -10.67
N MET A 96 3.19 2.25 -9.38
CA MET A 96 3.61 3.38 -8.59
C MET A 96 4.52 2.98 -7.45
N ARG A 97 5.51 3.83 -7.20
CA ARG A 97 6.35 3.78 -6.01
C ARG A 97 6.08 5.01 -5.17
N MET A 98 5.63 4.80 -3.96
CA MET A 98 5.43 5.85 -2.97
C MET A 98 6.52 5.74 -1.92
N GLN A 99 7.10 6.87 -1.53
CA GLN A 99 8.21 6.90 -0.59
C GLN A 99 8.08 8.06 0.40
N GLY A 100 8.57 7.84 1.60
CA GLY A 100 8.57 8.80 2.68
C GLY A 100 8.83 8.13 4.01
N TYR A 101 8.12 8.56 5.03
CA TYR A 101 8.25 8.05 6.39
C TYR A 101 6.89 7.79 7.02
N LEU A 102 6.81 6.71 7.80
CA LEU A 102 5.74 6.47 8.74
C LEU A 102 6.12 7.09 10.09
N VAL A 103 5.29 7.98 10.59
CA VAL A 103 5.46 8.60 11.92
C VAL A 103 4.90 7.67 12.98
N VAL A 104 5.77 7.07 13.78
CA VAL A 104 5.40 6.16 14.86
C VAL A 104 5.55 6.87 16.20
N LYS A 105 4.46 6.97 16.96
CA LYS A 105 4.39 7.71 18.23
C LYS A 105 4.42 6.84 19.47
N GLU A 106 4.23 5.55 19.33
CA GLU A 106 4.25 4.57 20.41
C GLU A 106 5.21 3.43 20.10
N LYS A 107 5.85 2.88 21.14
CA LYS A 107 6.63 1.65 21.07
C LYS A 107 5.71 0.46 21.26
N GLY A 108 6.06 -0.67 20.70
CA GLY A 108 5.35 -1.93 20.90
C GLY A 108 5.15 -2.72 19.65
N GLU A 109 4.23 -3.66 19.71
CA GLU A 109 3.90 -4.53 18.60
C GLU A 109 2.84 -3.88 17.70
N TYR A 110 3.18 -3.79 16.41
CA TYR A 110 2.30 -3.32 15.34
C TYR A 110 1.96 -4.47 14.41
N GLU A 111 0.76 -4.47 13.89
CA GLU A 111 0.40 -5.31 12.76
C GLU A 111 0.04 -4.42 11.57
N PHE A 112 0.50 -4.81 10.38
CA PHE A 112 0.18 -4.13 9.12
C PHE A 112 -0.52 -5.08 8.16
N GLN A 113 -1.49 -4.58 7.42
CA GLN A 113 -2.18 -5.33 6.37
C GLN A 113 -2.63 -4.39 5.26
N ALA A 114 -2.62 -4.84 4.02
CA ALA A 114 -3.15 -4.09 2.90
C ALA A 114 -4.38 -4.79 2.29
N LEU A 115 -5.30 -3.98 1.73
CA LEU A 115 -6.26 -4.44 0.74
C LEU A 115 -5.83 -3.84 -0.59
N SER A 116 -5.61 -4.67 -1.58
CA SER A 116 -5.20 -4.20 -2.90
C SER A 116 -5.89 -4.93 -4.04
N ASN A 117 -5.82 -4.31 -5.18
CA ASN A 117 -6.15 -4.81 -6.51
C ASN A 117 -5.41 -3.91 -7.51
N ASP A 118 -4.33 -4.32 -8.20
CA ASP A 118 -3.68 -5.63 -8.12
C ASP A 118 -2.63 -5.70 -6.97
N GLY A 119 -1.39 -6.05 -7.27
CA GLY A 119 -0.35 -6.37 -6.30
C GLY A 119 0.19 -5.19 -5.50
N VAL A 120 0.60 -5.47 -4.27
CA VAL A 120 1.17 -4.51 -3.33
C VAL A 120 2.37 -5.11 -2.58
N ARG A 121 3.39 -4.27 -2.35
CA ARG A 121 4.51 -4.55 -1.46
C ARG A 121 4.76 -3.33 -0.59
N VAL A 122 4.96 -3.55 0.70
CA VAL A 122 5.27 -2.49 1.66
C VAL A 122 6.56 -2.82 2.39
N LEU A 123 7.48 -1.86 2.39
CA LEU A 123 8.71 -1.93 3.16
C LEU A 123 8.68 -0.85 4.26
N LEU A 124 9.04 -1.24 5.47
CA LEU A 124 9.20 -0.35 6.62
C LEU A 124 10.59 -0.53 7.20
N GLY A 125 11.34 0.57 7.36
CA GLY A 125 12.74 0.50 7.79
C GLY A 125 13.61 -0.36 6.85
N GLY A 126 13.29 -0.38 5.56
CA GLY A 126 13.98 -1.18 4.55
C GLY A 126 13.64 -2.68 4.54
N LYS A 127 12.76 -3.15 5.44
CA LYS A 127 12.34 -4.55 5.50
C LYS A 127 10.91 -4.73 4.99
N THR A 128 10.67 -5.78 4.22
CA THR A 128 9.33 -6.11 3.70
C THR A 128 8.42 -6.54 4.84
N VAL A 129 7.32 -5.82 5.02
CA VAL A 129 6.27 -6.11 6.02
C VAL A 129 5.00 -6.65 5.37
N ILE A 130 4.72 -6.25 4.14
CA ILE A 130 3.62 -6.76 3.32
C ILE A 130 4.19 -7.20 1.98
N SER A 131 3.78 -8.39 1.53
CA SER A 131 4.14 -8.92 0.22
C SER A 131 2.96 -9.68 -0.37
N ASP A 132 2.25 -9.03 -1.27
CA ASP A 132 1.20 -9.61 -2.11
C ASP A 132 1.45 -9.17 -3.56
N PRO A 133 2.48 -9.74 -4.21
CA PRO A 133 3.07 -9.15 -5.40
C PRO A 133 2.35 -9.49 -6.71
N GLU A 134 1.41 -10.41 -6.70
CA GLU A 134 0.78 -10.94 -7.92
C GLU A 134 -0.39 -10.10 -8.41
N GLN A 135 -0.83 -10.34 -9.64
CA GLN A 135 -2.10 -9.81 -10.16
C GLN A 135 -3.28 -10.57 -9.53
N HIS A 136 -4.23 -9.83 -8.94
CA HIS A 136 -5.44 -10.38 -8.32
C HIS A 136 -6.58 -9.36 -8.25
N SER A 137 -7.79 -9.83 -7.94
CA SER A 137 -8.91 -8.96 -7.54
C SER A 137 -8.75 -8.49 -6.09
N ASP A 138 -9.66 -7.64 -5.61
CA ASP A 138 -9.66 -7.14 -4.23
C ASP A 138 -9.43 -8.28 -3.23
N ARG A 139 -8.33 -8.22 -2.48
CA ARG A 139 -8.02 -9.14 -1.40
C ARG A 139 -7.15 -8.51 -0.33
N LEU A 140 -7.17 -9.10 0.85
CA LEU A 140 -6.26 -8.75 1.93
C LEU A 140 -4.92 -9.48 1.75
N SER A 141 -3.84 -8.75 2.00
CA SER A 141 -2.47 -9.29 2.00
C SER A 141 -2.18 -10.17 3.23
N ASN A 142 -0.95 -10.68 3.32
CA ASN A 142 -0.40 -11.17 4.58
C ASN A 142 -0.50 -10.10 5.68
N VAL A 143 -0.46 -10.55 6.94
CA VAL A 143 -0.24 -9.67 8.09
C VAL A 143 1.26 -9.57 8.35
N GLY A 144 1.77 -8.35 8.43
CA GLY A 144 3.13 -8.05 8.86
C GLY A 144 3.14 -7.67 10.34
N HIS A 145 3.85 -8.43 11.17
CA HIS A 145 4.08 -8.14 12.59
C HIS A 145 5.39 -7.40 12.74
N VAL A 146 5.38 -6.22 13.38
CA VAL A 146 6.55 -5.35 13.49
C VAL A 146 6.76 -4.92 14.93
N THR A 147 7.92 -5.25 15.48
CA THR A 147 8.34 -4.77 16.79
C THR A 147 9.01 -3.41 16.67
N ILE A 148 8.39 -2.38 17.24
CA ILE A 148 8.87 -1.00 17.26
C ILE A 148 9.53 -0.70 18.63
N ALA A 149 10.85 -0.61 18.65
CA ALA A 149 11.60 -0.34 19.88
C ALA A 149 11.73 1.16 20.20
N LYS A 150 11.61 2.03 19.22
CA LYS A 150 11.76 3.50 19.32
C LYS A 150 10.63 4.22 18.59
N THR A 151 10.21 5.36 19.10
CA THR A 151 9.32 6.28 18.36
C THR A 151 10.14 7.07 17.34
N GLY A 152 9.53 7.51 16.25
CA GLY A 152 10.23 8.32 15.24
C GLY A 152 9.68 8.16 13.82
N HIS A 153 10.54 8.49 12.86
CA HIS A 153 10.24 8.48 11.43
C HIS A 153 10.88 7.25 10.78
N TYR A 154 10.06 6.28 10.42
CA TYR A 154 10.53 5.05 9.79
C TYR A 154 10.42 5.15 8.28
N PRO A 155 11.52 4.94 7.52
CA PRO A 155 11.44 4.88 6.06
C PRO A 155 10.32 3.95 5.62
N LEU A 156 9.42 4.47 4.79
CA LEU A 156 8.29 3.73 4.24
C LEU A 156 8.35 3.77 2.72
N GLN A 157 8.27 2.60 2.11
CA GLN A 157 8.10 2.45 0.67
C GLN A 157 6.89 1.58 0.40
N VAL A 158 6.03 2.02 -0.51
CA VAL A 158 4.90 1.25 -1.01
C VAL A 158 5.03 1.12 -2.52
N GLU A 159 5.07 -0.11 -3.00
CA GLU A 159 5.00 -0.46 -4.41
C GLU A 159 3.62 -1.06 -4.68
N TYR A 160 2.97 -0.57 -5.71
CA TYR A 160 1.64 -1.01 -6.10
C TYR A 160 1.53 -0.98 -7.62
N PHE A 161 0.79 -1.93 -8.17
CA PHE A 161 0.38 -1.85 -9.56
C PHE A 161 -1.09 -2.18 -9.75
N GLN A 162 -1.66 -1.58 -10.79
CA GLN A 162 -2.98 -1.82 -11.33
C GLN A 162 -2.86 -2.12 -12.81
N ARG A 163 -3.25 -3.31 -13.21
CA ARG A 163 -3.14 -3.73 -14.60
C ARG A 163 -4.37 -3.34 -15.41
N LYS A 164 -5.56 -3.77 -14.97
CA LYS A 164 -6.85 -3.44 -15.62
C LYS A 164 -8.02 -3.84 -14.74
N GLY A 165 -9.17 -3.24 -14.99
CA GLY A 165 -10.42 -3.54 -14.27
C GLY A 165 -10.63 -2.60 -13.10
N THR A 166 -11.12 -3.13 -11.99
CA THR A 166 -11.30 -2.37 -10.75
C THR A 166 -9.97 -2.24 -10.01
N ALA A 167 -9.80 -1.15 -9.28
CA ALA A 167 -8.61 -0.85 -8.51
C ALA A 167 -8.93 -0.52 -7.06
N ALA A 168 -8.07 -0.96 -6.14
CA ALA A 168 -8.14 -0.64 -4.73
C ALA A 168 -6.74 -0.60 -4.10
N LEU A 169 -6.52 0.32 -3.18
CA LEU A 169 -5.32 0.36 -2.35
C LEU A 169 -5.64 0.95 -1.00
N LYS A 170 -5.61 0.11 0.04
CA LYS A 170 -5.79 0.51 1.43
C LYS A 170 -4.69 -0.08 2.28
N LEU A 171 -4.15 0.72 3.19
CA LEU A 171 -3.14 0.27 4.13
C LEU A 171 -3.66 0.45 5.55
N PHE A 172 -3.67 -0.64 6.29
CA PHE A 172 -4.18 -0.72 7.65
C PHE A 172 -3.07 -1.01 8.63
N TRP A 173 -3.27 -0.60 9.85
CA TRP A 173 -2.46 -1.02 10.99
C TRP A 173 -3.31 -1.33 12.22
N LYS A 174 -2.77 -2.15 13.11
CA LYS A 174 -3.10 -2.18 14.53
C LYS A 174 -1.93 -1.58 15.29
N THR A 175 -2.22 -0.67 16.18
CA THR A 175 -1.23 -0.07 17.07
C THR A 175 -1.20 -0.83 18.41
N PRO A 176 -0.15 -0.68 19.23
CA PRO A 176 -0.08 -1.35 20.53
C PRO A 176 -1.34 -1.14 21.38
N GLY A 177 -1.84 -2.22 21.97
CA GLY A 177 -3.03 -2.18 22.81
C GLY A 177 -4.38 -2.12 22.05
N THR A 178 -4.37 -2.19 20.71
CA THR A 178 -5.59 -2.27 19.90
C THR A 178 -5.77 -3.67 19.31
N ASP A 179 -7.02 -4.05 19.07
CA ASP A 179 -7.39 -5.36 18.52
C ASP A 179 -8.00 -5.27 17.11
N LYS A 180 -8.11 -4.05 16.55
CA LYS A 180 -8.75 -3.81 15.27
C LYS A 180 -7.81 -3.15 14.28
N PHE A 181 -7.85 -3.61 13.04
CA PHE A 181 -7.25 -2.90 11.91
C PHE A 181 -8.03 -1.62 11.61
N ILE A 182 -7.32 -0.52 11.53
CA ILE A 182 -7.85 0.77 11.06
C ILE A 182 -6.97 1.30 9.94
N PRO A 183 -7.51 2.08 8.98
CA PRO A 183 -6.66 2.75 8.00
C PRO A 183 -5.60 3.59 8.70
N ILE A 184 -4.38 3.55 8.20
CA ILE A 184 -3.31 4.41 8.71
C ILE A 184 -3.70 5.87 8.43
N PRO A 185 -3.77 6.73 9.46
CA PRO A 185 -4.28 8.09 9.30
C PRO A 185 -3.30 8.96 8.47
N ALA A 186 -3.84 9.92 7.72
CA ALA A 186 -3.09 10.79 6.83
C ALA A 186 -1.93 11.56 7.51
N ASN A 187 -2.06 11.86 8.80
CA ASN A 187 -1.01 12.55 9.57
C ASN A 187 0.15 11.65 10.02
N ALA A 188 0.08 10.34 9.71
CA ALA A 188 1.18 9.41 9.92
C ALA A 188 2.13 9.33 8.71
N TYR A 189 1.80 9.97 7.58
CA TYR A 189 2.64 9.97 6.39
C TYR A 189 3.32 11.33 6.18
N VAL A 190 4.63 11.30 6.02
CA VAL A 190 5.44 12.48 5.68
C VAL A 190 6.53 12.11 4.69
N HIS A 191 7.09 13.08 3.97
CA HIS A 191 8.20 12.88 3.04
C HIS A 191 9.15 14.08 3.04
N LEU A 192 10.36 13.89 2.54
CA LEU A 192 11.26 14.97 2.16
C LEU A 192 10.92 15.40 0.71
N PRO A 193 10.57 16.67 0.46
CA PRO A 193 10.26 17.19 -0.87
C PRO A 193 11.43 17.12 -1.85
#